data_0a09f81828b0a839243f89fd86e3cc43
#
_entry.id   0a09f81828b0a839243f89fd86e3cc43
#
_cell.length_a   1.000
_cell.length_b   1.000
_cell.length_c   1.000
_cell.angle_alpha   90.00
_cell.angle_beta   90.00
_cell.angle_gamma   90.00
#
_symmetry.space_group_name_H-M   'P 1'
#
loop_
_entity.id
_entity.type
_entity.pdbx_description
1 polymer ?
#
loop_
_entity_poly.entity_id
_entity_poly.type
_entity_poly.pdbx_seq_one_letter_code
_entity_poly.pdbx_strand_id
1 'polypeptide(L)'
;MKHSTVWDVIVVGGGHAGVEASLISKHLGCRVLIVTMDIAALGRMSCNPAIGGLAKGQIVREIDVLGGKMATFADQTGIQFKTLNKTKGRAVWSPRAQIDKRFYEKKVVREIHKQNISLLEGEVVSISVYGEKISGVKLRSGEKLQTKTLIVTSGTFLSG
;
A
#
# COMPACT_ATOMS: atom_id res chain seq x y z
N MET A 1 28.16 -3.91 -19.23
CA MET A 1 26.68 -3.84 -19.37
C MET A 1 26.08 -3.89 -17.97
N LYS A 2 25.42 -2.83 -17.51
CA LYS A 2 24.67 -2.90 -16.24
C LYS A 2 23.50 -3.83 -16.47
N HIS A 3 23.51 -5.02 -15.85
CA HIS A 3 22.34 -5.89 -15.82
C HIS A 3 21.19 -5.09 -15.21
N SER A 4 20.22 -4.66 -16.01
CA SER A 4 19.03 -4.02 -15.50
C SER A 4 18.29 -5.02 -14.62
N THR A 5 18.09 -4.66 -13.37
CA THR A 5 17.36 -5.51 -12.43
C THR A 5 15.92 -5.68 -12.92
N VAL A 6 15.50 -6.91 -13.22
CA VAL A 6 14.10 -7.20 -13.52
C VAL A 6 13.36 -7.46 -12.20
N TRP A 7 12.37 -6.66 -11.87
CA TRP A 7 11.54 -6.84 -10.68
C TRP A 7 10.47 -7.91 -10.92
N ASP A 8 10.14 -8.67 -9.88
CA ASP A 8 9.01 -9.58 -9.99
C ASP A 8 7.70 -8.79 -9.95
N VAL A 9 7.64 -7.80 -9.07
CA VAL A 9 6.48 -6.91 -8.92
C VAL A 9 6.95 -5.46 -8.77
N ILE A 10 6.41 -4.56 -9.58
CA ILE A 10 6.45 -3.11 -9.32
C ILE A 10 5.07 -2.68 -8.84
N VAL A 11 5.03 -1.96 -7.72
CA VAL A 11 3.82 -1.33 -7.17
C VAL A 11 3.92 0.17 -7.37
N VAL A 12 2.97 0.74 -8.08
CA VAL A 12 2.88 2.19 -8.31
C VAL A 12 1.94 2.82 -7.31
N GLY A 13 2.49 3.66 -6.45
CA GLY A 13 1.76 4.35 -5.37
C GLY A 13 2.09 3.81 -3.99
N GLY A 14 2.43 4.72 -3.06
CA GLY A 14 2.83 4.44 -1.68
C GLY A 14 1.69 4.56 -0.65
N GLY A 15 0.43 4.62 -1.09
CA GLY A 15 -0.74 4.64 -0.19
C GLY A 15 -1.01 3.28 0.47
N HIS A 16 -2.10 3.17 1.24
CA HIS A 16 -2.44 1.94 1.97
C HIS A 16 -2.54 0.72 1.06
N ALA A 17 -3.19 0.85 -0.10
CA ALA A 17 -3.32 -0.25 -1.07
C ALA A 17 -1.96 -0.72 -1.60
N GLY A 18 -1.07 0.24 -1.92
CA GLY A 18 0.28 -0.08 -2.40
C GLY A 18 1.14 -0.73 -1.32
N VAL A 19 1.04 -0.27 -0.08
CA VAL A 19 1.73 -0.87 1.07
C VAL A 19 1.28 -2.32 1.27
N GLU A 20 -0.03 -2.58 1.32
CA GLU A 20 -0.56 -3.94 1.48
C GLU A 20 -0.16 -4.85 0.32
N ALA A 21 -0.32 -4.38 -0.94
CA ALA A 21 0.10 -5.13 -2.12
C ALA A 21 1.59 -5.48 -2.09
N SER A 22 2.43 -4.56 -1.62
CA SER A 22 3.88 -4.77 -1.54
C SER A 22 4.26 -5.77 -0.46
N LEU A 23 3.64 -5.67 0.72
CA LEU A 23 3.91 -6.57 1.84
C LEU A 23 3.48 -8.00 1.52
N ILE A 24 2.30 -8.21 0.93
CA ILE A 24 1.86 -9.55 0.56
C ILE A 24 2.70 -10.12 -0.58
N SER A 25 3.05 -9.32 -1.60
CA SER A 25 3.93 -9.74 -2.69
C SER A 25 5.30 -10.18 -2.16
N LYS A 26 5.84 -9.43 -1.18
CA LYS A 26 7.09 -9.80 -0.51
C LYS A 26 6.97 -11.08 0.29
N HIS A 27 5.86 -11.27 1.02
CA HIS A 27 5.57 -12.50 1.74
C HIS A 27 5.52 -13.74 0.82
N LEU A 28 5.04 -13.57 -0.40
CA LEU A 28 5.05 -14.59 -1.45
C LEU A 28 6.43 -14.84 -2.08
N GLY A 29 7.49 -14.21 -1.57
CA GLY A 29 8.87 -14.39 -2.04
C GLY A 29 9.26 -13.54 -3.24
N CYS A 30 8.41 -12.59 -3.67
CA CYS A 30 8.72 -11.73 -4.81
C CYS A 30 9.77 -10.67 -4.46
N ARG A 31 10.55 -10.26 -5.47
CA ARG A 31 11.37 -9.07 -5.43
C ARG A 31 10.52 -7.87 -5.81
N VAL A 32 10.23 -7.01 -4.81
CA VAL A 32 9.25 -5.94 -4.91
C VAL A 32 9.92 -4.57 -4.93
N LEU A 33 9.46 -3.69 -5.81
CA LEU A 33 9.78 -2.28 -5.84
C LEU A 33 8.49 -1.46 -5.69
N ILE A 34 8.46 -0.54 -4.74
CA ILE A 34 7.44 0.51 -4.68
C ILE A 34 7.98 1.75 -5.40
N VAL A 35 7.22 2.27 -6.37
CA VAL A 35 7.47 3.56 -6.99
C VAL A 35 6.41 4.54 -6.49
N THR A 36 6.83 5.61 -5.84
CA THR A 36 5.94 6.64 -5.29
C THR A 36 6.49 8.04 -5.56
N MET A 37 5.62 9.03 -5.71
CA MET A 37 6.05 10.43 -5.90
C MET A 37 6.68 11.05 -4.65
N ASP A 38 6.38 10.51 -3.46
CA ASP A 38 6.91 10.99 -2.19
C ASP A 38 7.08 9.80 -1.24
N ILE A 39 8.32 9.43 -0.95
CA ILE A 39 8.64 8.35 -0.02
C ILE A 39 8.23 8.73 1.42
N ALA A 40 8.29 10.02 1.77
CA ALA A 40 7.89 10.48 3.09
C ALA A 40 6.37 10.40 3.31
N ALA A 41 5.59 10.23 2.22
CA ALA A 41 4.14 10.03 2.26
C ALA A 41 3.71 8.56 2.32
N LEU A 42 4.64 7.63 2.48
CA LEU A 42 4.35 6.20 2.48
C LEU A 42 3.38 5.83 3.62
N GLY A 43 2.24 5.20 3.26
CA GLY A 43 1.19 4.85 4.21
C GLY A 43 0.47 6.03 4.84
N ARG A 44 0.59 7.25 4.27
CA ARG A 44 -0.02 8.47 4.81
C ARG A 44 -1.54 8.36 4.87
N MET A 45 -2.09 8.74 6.02
CA MET A 45 -3.52 8.93 6.21
C MET A 45 -3.91 10.33 5.72
N SER A 46 -4.43 10.45 4.50
CA SER A 46 -4.79 11.72 3.86
C SER A 46 -6.07 12.36 4.43
N CYS A 47 -6.96 11.52 5.00
CA CYS A 47 -8.23 11.97 5.60
C CYS A 47 -8.19 11.89 7.12
N ASN A 48 -9.31 11.53 7.74
CA ASN A 48 -9.38 11.30 9.19
C ASN A 48 -8.42 10.18 9.60
N PRO A 49 -7.65 10.35 10.68
CA PRO A 49 -6.71 9.35 11.17
C PRO A 49 -7.47 8.20 11.87
N ALA A 50 -8.22 7.44 11.09
CA ALA A 50 -9.00 6.31 11.58
C ALA A 50 -9.01 5.15 10.58
N ILE A 51 -8.88 3.95 11.11
CA ILE A 51 -9.01 2.69 10.38
C ILE A 51 -10.33 2.03 10.78
N GLY A 52 -11.05 1.51 9.80
CA GLY A 52 -12.37 0.90 10.01
C GLY A 52 -13.53 1.87 9.83
N GLY A 53 -14.68 1.52 10.42
CA GLY A 53 -15.96 2.19 10.19
C GLY A 53 -16.86 1.40 9.24
N LEU A 54 -17.96 2.00 8.78
CA LEU A 54 -18.92 1.34 7.88
C LEU A 54 -18.24 0.81 6.63
N ALA A 55 -18.46 -0.46 6.30
CA ALA A 55 -17.83 -1.24 5.24
C ALA A 55 -16.28 -1.40 5.40
N LYS A 56 -15.55 -0.35 5.72
CA LYS A 56 -14.08 -0.40 5.88
C LYS A 56 -13.64 -1.37 6.97
N GLY A 57 -14.37 -1.46 8.09
CA GLY A 57 -14.03 -2.37 9.18
C GLY A 57 -14.09 -3.83 8.78
N GLN A 58 -15.04 -4.21 7.92
CA GLN A 58 -15.15 -5.56 7.38
C GLN A 58 -14.01 -5.86 6.42
N ILE A 59 -13.72 -4.97 5.47
CA ILE A 59 -12.62 -5.12 4.51
C ILE A 59 -11.27 -5.25 5.22
N VAL A 60 -11.02 -4.44 6.26
CA VAL A 60 -9.77 -4.51 7.03
C VAL A 60 -9.62 -5.88 7.70
N ARG A 61 -10.70 -6.47 8.23
CA ARG A 61 -10.66 -7.82 8.80
C ARG A 61 -10.41 -8.90 7.76
N GLU A 62 -11.00 -8.78 6.58
CA GLU A 62 -10.75 -9.70 5.47
C GLU A 62 -9.27 -9.66 5.03
N ILE A 63 -8.71 -8.46 4.89
CA ILE A 63 -7.30 -8.25 4.59
C ILE A 63 -6.41 -8.86 5.68
N ASP A 64 -6.76 -8.68 6.97
CA ASP A 64 -6.01 -9.22 8.10
C ASP A 64 -5.94 -10.75 8.09
N VAL A 65 -7.08 -11.41 7.85
CA VAL A 65 -7.15 -12.88 7.71
C VAL A 65 -6.26 -13.40 6.57
N LEU A 66 -6.10 -12.61 5.50
CA LEU A 66 -5.22 -12.91 4.38
C LEU A 66 -3.74 -12.57 4.64
N GLY A 67 -3.40 -12.13 5.84
CA GLY A 67 -2.03 -11.80 6.24
C GLY A 67 -1.62 -10.33 6.02
N GLY A 68 -2.58 -9.45 5.71
CA GLY A 68 -2.35 -8.01 5.60
C GLY A 68 -1.92 -7.37 6.93
N LYS A 69 -1.44 -6.15 6.89
CA LYS A 69 -0.82 -5.47 8.04
C LYS A 69 -1.61 -4.28 8.57
N MET A 70 -2.60 -3.79 7.83
CA MET A 70 -3.36 -2.60 8.21
C MET A 70 -4.03 -2.74 9.58
N ALA A 71 -4.67 -3.88 9.88
CA ALA A 71 -5.28 -4.13 11.17
C ALA A 71 -4.23 -4.17 12.28
N THR A 72 -3.13 -4.90 12.07
CA THR A 72 -2.01 -4.99 13.02
C THR A 72 -1.42 -3.60 13.31
N PHE A 73 -1.23 -2.76 12.29
CA PHE A 73 -0.74 -1.40 12.50
C PHE A 73 -1.79 -0.55 13.25
N ALA A 74 -3.08 -0.70 12.91
CA ALA A 74 -4.16 -0.01 13.60
C ALA A 74 -4.22 -0.36 15.09
N ASP A 75 -4.09 -1.63 15.45
CA ASP A 75 -4.09 -2.09 16.84
C ASP A 75 -2.88 -1.54 17.62
N GLN A 76 -1.71 -1.47 16.99
CA GLN A 76 -0.49 -0.99 17.61
C GLN A 76 -0.43 0.53 17.78
N THR A 77 -1.20 1.28 16.99
CA THR A 77 -1.16 2.76 16.94
C THR A 77 -2.50 3.40 17.26
N GLY A 78 -3.50 2.60 17.61
CA GLY A 78 -4.84 3.04 17.98
C GLY A 78 -4.83 3.74 19.35
N ILE A 79 -5.43 4.93 19.38
CA ILE A 79 -5.62 5.73 20.61
C ILE A 79 -7.04 5.61 21.17
N GLN A 80 -7.99 5.17 20.34
CA GLN A 80 -9.37 4.93 20.75
C GLN A 80 -10.02 3.90 19.84
N PHE A 81 -10.75 2.96 20.44
CA PHE A 81 -11.50 1.92 19.72
C PHE A 81 -12.98 2.05 20.00
N LYS A 82 -13.80 2.01 18.93
CA LYS A 82 -15.26 2.07 19.02
C LYS A 82 -15.90 1.05 18.10
N THR A 83 -17.05 0.51 18.51
CA THR A 83 -17.95 -0.21 17.60
C THR A 83 -19.09 0.71 17.22
N LEU A 84 -19.20 1.02 15.93
CA LEU A 84 -20.29 1.83 15.38
C LEU A 84 -21.53 0.98 15.20
N ASN A 85 -22.70 1.63 15.14
CA ASN A 85 -24.01 1.02 14.87
C ASN A 85 -24.46 -0.05 15.88
N LYS A 86 -24.03 0.01 17.13
CA LYS A 86 -24.42 -0.97 18.16
C LYS A 86 -25.95 -1.08 18.34
N THR A 87 -26.68 -0.01 18.10
CA THR A 87 -28.16 0.03 18.20
C THR A 87 -28.89 -0.52 16.99
N LYS A 88 -28.18 -0.77 15.87
CA LYS A 88 -28.77 -1.18 14.58
C LYS A 88 -28.67 -2.68 14.29
N GLY A 89 -28.24 -3.48 15.28
CA GLY A 89 -28.08 -4.91 15.14
C GLY A 89 -26.65 -5.35 14.77
N ARG A 90 -26.31 -6.61 15.11
CA ARG A 90 -24.94 -7.15 14.99
C ARG A 90 -24.41 -7.18 13.56
N ALA A 91 -25.27 -7.38 12.57
CA ALA A 91 -24.88 -7.45 11.15
C ALA A 91 -24.22 -6.18 10.63
N VAL A 92 -24.52 -5.02 11.23
CA VAL A 92 -23.97 -3.72 10.83
C VAL A 92 -22.97 -3.13 11.85
N TRP A 93 -22.57 -3.92 12.84
CA TRP A 93 -21.52 -3.51 13.77
C TRP A 93 -20.21 -3.32 13.03
N SER A 94 -19.62 -2.16 13.17
CA SER A 94 -18.41 -1.79 12.46
C SER A 94 -17.34 -1.30 13.42
N PRO A 95 -16.24 -2.05 13.62
CA PRO A 95 -15.13 -1.58 14.42
C PRO A 95 -14.45 -0.39 13.75
N ARG A 96 -14.06 0.58 14.55
CA ARG A 96 -13.29 1.75 14.14
C ARG A 96 -12.24 2.07 15.19
N ALA A 97 -10.99 2.16 14.77
CA ALA A 97 -9.87 2.63 15.56
C ALA A 97 -9.51 4.06 15.16
N GLN A 98 -9.45 4.96 16.12
CA GLN A 98 -8.81 6.26 15.96
C GLN A 98 -7.31 6.07 16.12
N ILE A 99 -6.51 6.59 15.22
CA ILE A 99 -5.10 6.25 15.08
C ILE A 99 -4.21 7.44 15.40
N ASP A 100 -3.09 7.22 16.09
CA ASP A 100 -1.97 8.16 16.06
C ASP A 100 -1.35 8.12 14.66
N LYS A 101 -1.68 9.15 13.85
CA LYS A 101 -1.27 9.25 12.46
C LYS A 101 0.25 9.14 12.27
N ARG A 102 1.02 9.85 13.08
CA ARG A 102 2.49 9.88 12.97
C ARG A 102 3.11 8.55 13.35
N PHE A 103 2.55 7.91 14.37
CA PHE A 103 3.04 6.61 14.81
C PHE A 103 2.71 5.52 13.79
N TYR A 104 1.53 5.56 13.20
CA TYR A 104 1.12 4.66 12.12
C TYR A 104 2.06 4.77 10.91
N GLU A 105 2.30 5.97 10.40
CA GLU A 105 3.21 6.20 9.26
C GLU A 105 4.62 5.66 9.56
N LYS A 106 5.16 5.91 10.77
CA LYS A 106 6.44 5.35 11.21
C LYS A 106 6.44 3.81 11.24
N LYS A 107 5.35 3.18 11.67
CA LYS A 107 5.21 1.73 11.69
C LYS A 107 5.22 1.15 10.28
N VAL A 108 4.48 1.76 9.35
CA VAL A 108 4.46 1.35 7.94
C VAL A 108 5.88 1.42 7.35
N VAL A 109 6.55 2.56 7.47
CA VAL A 109 7.91 2.76 6.93
C VAL A 109 8.87 1.72 7.54
N ARG A 110 8.81 1.51 8.86
CA ARG A 110 9.66 0.53 9.54
C ARG A 110 9.41 -0.90 9.01
N GLU A 111 8.16 -1.28 8.77
CA GLU A 111 7.85 -2.62 8.25
C GLU A 111 8.36 -2.80 6.82
N ILE A 112 8.19 -1.81 5.95
CA ILE A 112 8.72 -1.82 4.58
C ILE A 112 10.25 -2.03 4.59
N HIS A 113 10.97 -1.30 5.43
CA HIS A 113 12.42 -1.48 5.57
C HIS A 113 12.79 -2.86 6.14
N LYS A 114 12.08 -3.32 7.17
CA LYS A 114 12.30 -4.63 7.79
C LYS A 114 12.14 -5.78 6.80
N GLN A 115 11.17 -5.66 5.87
CA GLN A 115 10.93 -6.64 4.82
C GLN A 115 11.89 -6.50 3.63
N ASN A 116 12.83 -5.55 3.66
CA ASN A 116 13.74 -5.26 2.54
C ASN A 116 12.99 -5.05 1.21
N ILE A 117 11.88 -4.28 1.26
CA ILE A 117 11.17 -3.84 0.07
C ILE A 117 11.86 -2.59 -0.46
N SER A 118 12.20 -2.61 -1.75
CA SER A 118 12.87 -1.48 -2.39
C SER A 118 11.90 -0.32 -2.63
N LEU A 119 12.40 0.89 -2.43
CA LEU A 119 11.65 2.14 -2.63
C LEU A 119 12.35 2.98 -3.70
N LEU A 120 11.57 3.57 -4.59
CA LEU A 120 12.05 4.54 -5.57
C LEU A 120 11.09 5.73 -5.61
N GLU A 121 11.65 6.92 -5.42
CA GLU A 121 10.89 8.15 -5.61
C GLU A 121 10.84 8.51 -7.08
N GLY A 122 9.64 8.64 -7.63
CA GLY A 122 9.44 8.93 -9.03
C GLY A 122 7.97 8.85 -9.43
N GLU A 123 7.70 9.41 -10.61
CA GLU A 123 6.38 9.39 -11.24
C GLU A 123 6.39 8.46 -12.44
N VAL A 124 5.53 7.44 -12.41
CA VAL A 124 5.31 6.54 -13.56
C VAL A 124 4.39 7.24 -14.56
N VAL A 125 4.88 7.42 -15.78
CA VAL A 125 4.15 8.11 -16.84
C VAL A 125 3.66 7.20 -17.97
N SER A 126 4.23 5.99 -18.08
CA SER A 126 3.75 5.02 -19.06
C SER A 126 4.10 3.58 -18.66
N ILE A 127 3.32 2.65 -19.18
CA ILE A 127 3.51 1.20 -19.05
C ILE A 127 4.10 0.69 -20.36
N SER A 128 5.14 -0.13 -20.27
CA SER A 128 5.73 -0.81 -21.42
C SER A 128 5.15 -2.20 -21.57
N VAL A 129 4.71 -2.54 -22.76
CA VAL A 129 4.12 -3.84 -23.10
C VAL A 129 4.92 -4.44 -24.25
N TYR A 130 5.16 -5.75 -24.21
CA TYR A 130 5.75 -6.52 -25.28
C TYR A 130 4.84 -7.72 -25.59
N GLY A 131 4.27 -7.73 -26.80
CA GLY A 131 3.15 -8.61 -27.12
C GLY A 131 1.97 -8.32 -26.19
N GLU A 132 1.45 -9.35 -25.53
CA GLU A 132 0.34 -9.26 -24.57
C GLU A 132 0.80 -9.18 -23.10
N LYS A 133 2.11 -8.99 -22.85
CA LYS A 133 2.69 -9.03 -21.51
C LYS A 133 3.30 -7.68 -21.13
N ILE A 134 3.13 -7.29 -19.87
CA ILE A 134 3.85 -6.15 -19.29
C ILE A 134 5.34 -6.48 -19.29
N SER A 135 6.16 -5.52 -19.70
CA SER A 135 7.62 -5.61 -19.70
C SER A 135 8.26 -4.60 -18.74
N GLY A 136 7.53 -3.55 -18.35
CA GLY A 136 8.05 -2.56 -17.42
C GLY A 136 7.23 -1.29 -17.35
N VAL A 137 7.83 -0.27 -16.74
CA VAL A 137 7.28 1.09 -16.64
C VAL A 137 8.35 2.11 -17.02
N LYS A 138 7.91 3.29 -17.45
CA LYS A 138 8.77 4.45 -17.71
C LYS A 138 8.43 5.55 -16.70
N LEU A 139 9.47 6.11 -16.07
CA LEU A 139 9.35 7.24 -15.17
C LEU A 139 9.39 8.57 -15.95
N ARG A 140 8.88 9.64 -15.35
CA ARG A 140 8.98 11.02 -15.89
C ARG A 140 10.43 11.44 -16.11
N SER A 141 11.37 10.95 -15.33
CA SER A 141 12.81 11.16 -15.51
C SER A 141 13.36 10.56 -16.81
N GLY A 142 12.61 9.71 -17.50
CA GLY A 142 13.04 8.94 -18.67
C GLY A 142 13.59 7.56 -18.32
N GLU A 143 13.82 7.24 -17.05
CA GLU A 143 14.28 5.93 -16.61
C GLU A 143 13.24 4.85 -16.93
N LYS A 144 13.72 3.68 -17.36
CA LYS A 144 12.89 2.50 -17.65
C LYS A 144 13.19 1.40 -16.65
N LEU A 145 12.16 0.89 -16.01
CA LEU A 145 12.24 -0.18 -15.04
C LEU A 145 11.54 -1.43 -15.60
N GLN A 146 12.23 -2.56 -15.55
CA GLN A 146 11.68 -3.82 -16.05
C GLN A 146 10.97 -4.57 -14.94
N THR A 147 9.81 -5.15 -15.25
CA THR A 147 9.03 -5.97 -14.29
C THR A 147 8.23 -7.04 -15.00
N LYS A 148 7.96 -8.13 -14.28
CA LYS A 148 7.06 -9.22 -14.73
C LYS A 148 5.59 -8.90 -14.45
N THR A 149 5.33 -8.15 -13.34
CA THR A 149 3.98 -7.82 -12.88
C THR A 149 3.93 -6.37 -12.41
N LEU A 150 2.83 -5.69 -12.71
CA LEU A 150 2.58 -4.32 -12.30
C LEU A 150 1.29 -4.25 -11.49
N ILE A 151 1.34 -3.61 -10.34
CA ILE A 151 0.18 -3.29 -9.51
C ILE A 151 0.05 -1.76 -9.47
N VAL A 152 -1.08 -1.24 -9.94
CA VAL A 152 -1.34 0.21 -9.98
C VAL A 152 -2.26 0.60 -8.83
N THR A 153 -1.75 1.40 -7.92
CA THR A 153 -2.48 1.94 -6.75
C THR A 153 -2.32 3.45 -6.64
N SER A 154 -2.44 4.13 -7.77
CA SER A 154 -2.17 5.57 -7.93
C SER A 154 -3.14 6.48 -7.16
N GLY A 155 -4.20 5.94 -6.57
CA GLY A 155 -5.21 6.72 -5.84
C GLY A 155 -6.13 7.51 -6.77
N THR A 156 -6.60 8.67 -6.30
CA THR A 156 -7.61 9.50 -7.00
C THR A 156 -7.04 10.81 -7.56
N PHE A 157 -5.77 11.11 -7.32
CA PHE A 157 -5.10 12.32 -7.79
C PHE A 157 -4.34 12.05 -9.10
N LEU A 158 -5.08 11.70 -10.16
CA LEU A 158 -4.53 11.47 -11.49
C LEU A 158 -4.69 12.75 -12.31
N SER A 159 -3.58 13.34 -12.71
CA SER A 159 -3.54 14.57 -13.54
C SER A 159 -4.33 15.74 -12.92
N GLY A 160 -4.41 15.82 -11.60
CA GLY A 160 -5.08 16.88 -10.87
C GLY A 160 -4.12 17.91 -10.32
#